data_8892793eff792ec51d1c26f0108fcbe6
#
_entry.id   8892793eff792ec51d1c26f0108fcbe6
#
_cell.length_a   1.000
_cell.length_b   1.000
_cell.length_c   1.000
_cell.angle_alpha   90.00
_cell.angle_beta   90.00
_cell.angle_gamma   90.00
#
_symmetry.space_group_name_H-M   'P 1'
#
loop_
_entity.id
_entity.type
_entity.pdbx_description
1 polymer ?
#
loop_
_entity_poly.entity_id
_entity_poly.type
_entity_poly.pdbx_seq_one_letter_code
_entity_poly.pdbx_strand_id
1 'polypeptide(L)'
;MDAIDKIITQINETAQLERASFEEMKRKEIDQKFEVKKWQIEADFQKEKASKLEEIERSYRQLRNKQKMQVKQEILNVKQEVLQRLFTEATLQLENEPKEEQLALMKQMIQTLPINGIARLIPGEKSADILTPAVIAEWNEEFPFELIREDFTEKAQAGLIIDDAGIQYNFLFSHLIKEIQETMSAEIAKELFD
;
A
#
# COMPACT_ATOMS: atom_id res chain seq x y z
N MET A 1 42.82 -97.64 -13.51
CA MET A 1 42.31 -96.44 -14.14
C MET A 1 42.90 -96.30 -15.51
N ASP A 2 42.06 -96.34 -16.50
CA ASP A 2 42.46 -96.22 -17.91
C ASP A 2 43.03 -94.84 -18.21
N ALA A 3 43.98 -94.69 -19.11
CA ALA A 3 44.55 -93.41 -19.50
C ALA A 3 43.49 -92.40 -19.97
N ILE A 4 42.40 -92.92 -20.52
CA ILE A 4 41.21 -92.14 -20.95
C ILE A 4 40.49 -91.54 -19.75
N ASP A 5 40.30 -92.30 -18.64
CA ASP A 5 39.66 -91.78 -17.42
C ASP A 5 40.41 -90.61 -16.80
N LYS A 6 41.75 -90.65 -16.84
CA LYS A 6 42.57 -89.51 -16.37
C LYS A 6 42.41 -88.24 -17.20
N ILE A 7 42.35 -88.41 -18.52
CA ILE A 7 42.16 -87.28 -19.43
C ILE A 7 40.76 -86.65 -19.24
N ILE A 8 39.71 -87.47 -19.07
CA ILE A 8 38.33 -86.97 -18.81
C ILE A 8 38.31 -86.22 -17.45
N THR A 9 38.94 -86.76 -16.42
CA THR A 9 39.02 -86.11 -15.11
C THR A 9 39.70 -84.75 -15.23
N GLN A 10 40.87 -84.71 -15.92
CA GLN A 10 41.62 -83.46 -16.08
C GLN A 10 40.93 -82.40 -16.90
N ILE A 11 40.18 -82.82 -17.95
CA ILE A 11 39.32 -81.92 -18.73
C ILE A 11 38.20 -81.34 -17.87
N ASN A 12 37.55 -82.18 -17.06
CA ASN A 12 36.46 -81.73 -16.15
C ASN A 12 37.00 -80.80 -15.06
N GLU A 13 38.12 -81.07 -14.44
CA GLU A 13 38.77 -80.21 -13.46
C GLU A 13 39.12 -78.82 -14.08
N THR A 14 39.73 -78.82 -15.28
CA THR A 14 40.05 -77.58 -15.99
C THR A 14 38.79 -76.78 -16.33
N ALA A 15 37.76 -77.49 -16.84
CA ALA A 15 36.46 -76.80 -17.12
C ALA A 15 35.80 -76.23 -15.90
N GLN A 16 35.92 -76.91 -14.72
CA GLN A 16 35.40 -76.37 -13.46
C GLN A 16 36.18 -75.17 -13.00
N LEU A 17 37.51 -75.15 -13.10
CA LEU A 17 38.34 -74.00 -12.75
C LEU A 17 38.07 -72.79 -13.66
N GLU A 18 37.96 -73.02 -14.96
CA GLU A 18 37.60 -71.98 -15.93
C GLU A 18 36.23 -71.39 -15.65
N ARG A 19 35.21 -72.24 -15.35
CA ARG A 19 33.87 -71.78 -14.98
C ARG A 19 33.92 -70.97 -13.70
N ALA A 20 34.58 -71.39 -12.65
CA ALA A 20 34.72 -70.67 -11.39
C ALA A 20 35.36 -69.27 -11.59
N SER A 21 36.48 -69.30 -12.37
CA SER A 21 37.14 -68.00 -12.71
C SER A 21 36.26 -67.04 -13.52
N PHE A 22 35.50 -67.56 -14.47
CA PHE A 22 34.55 -66.75 -15.25
C PHE A 22 33.43 -66.25 -14.37
N GLU A 23 32.83 -67.04 -13.49
CA GLU A 23 31.80 -66.62 -12.57
C GLU A 23 32.30 -65.55 -11.62
N GLU A 24 33.49 -65.66 -11.07
CA GLU A 24 34.12 -64.68 -10.20
C GLU A 24 34.35 -63.34 -10.94
N MET A 25 34.88 -63.43 -12.17
CA MET A 25 35.08 -62.23 -13.00
C MET A 25 33.77 -61.52 -13.32
N LYS A 26 32.73 -62.29 -13.69
CA LYS A 26 31.41 -61.75 -13.97
C LYS A 26 30.73 -61.14 -12.72
N ARG A 27 30.90 -61.75 -11.57
CA ARG A 27 30.45 -61.21 -10.29
C ARG A 27 31.09 -59.87 -9.98
N LYS A 28 32.42 -59.80 -10.10
CA LYS A 28 33.14 -58.52 -9.92
C LYS A 28 32.71 -57.44 -10.87
N GLU A 29 32.46 -57.76 -12.14
CA GLU A 29 31.96 -56.84 -13.14
C GLU A 29 30.56 -56.31 -12.76
N ILE A 30 29.64 -57.18 -12.31
CA ILE A 30 28.29 -56.81 -11.88
C ILE A 30 28.35 -55.94 -10.62
N ASP A 31 29.15 -56.31 -9.63
CA ASP A 31 29.30 -55.55 -8.40
C ASP A 31 29.87 -54.15 -8.66
N GLN A 32 30.86 -54.05 -9.54
CA GLN A 32 31.40 -52.75 -9.97
C GLN A 32 30.33 -51.88 -10.65
N LYS A 33 29.56 -52.45 -11.58
CA LYS A 33 28.47 -51.72 -12.25
C LYS A 33 27.39 -51.32 -11.29
N PHE A 34 27.07 -52.15 -10.32
CA PHE A 34 26.08 -51.85 -9.28
C PHE A 34 26.52 -50.67 -8.39
N GLU A 35 27.77 -50.69 -7.90
CA GLU A 35 28.28 -49.60 -7.07
C GLU A 35 28.39 -48.27 -7.83
N VAL A 36 28.80 -48.29 -9.10
CA VAL A 36 28.81 -47.09 -9.94
C VAL A 36 27.41 -46.54 -10.12
N LYS A 37 26.43 -47.40 -10.40
CA LYS A 37 25.05 -46.98 -10.60
C LYS A 37 24.39 -46.46 -9.32
N LYS A 38 24.67 -47.11 -8.19
CA LYS A 38 24.24 -46.68 -6.86
C LYS A 38 24.79 -45.30 -6.55
N TRP A 39 26.09 -45.08 -6.75
CA TRP A 39 26.71 -43.78 -6.55
C TRP A 39 26.11 -42.68 -7.45
N GLN A 40 25.83 -42.99 -8.73
CA GLN A 40 25.16 -42.06 -9.65
C GLN A 40 23.78 -41.67 -9.14
N ILE A 41 22.94 -42.63 -8.76
CA ILE A 41 21.60 -42.39 -8.24
C ILE A 41 21.66 -41.51 -6.96
N GLU A 42 22.60 -41.80 -6.08
CA GLU A 42 22.79 -41.08 -4.82
C GLU A 42 23.23 -39.62 -5.08
N ALA A 43 24.14 -39.40 -6.03
CA ALA A 43 24.58 -38.08 -6.45
C ALA A 43 23.44 -37.28 -7.11
N ASP A 44 22.68 -37.91 -8.02
CA ASP A 44 21.53 -37.28 -8.67
C ASP A 44 20.44 -36.90 -7.65
N PHE A 45 20.16 -37.79 -6.71
CA PHE A 45 19.21 -37.54 -5.62
C PHE A 45 19.62 -36.35 -4.75
N GLN A 46 20.88 -36.27 -4.36
CA GLN A 46 21.39 -35.14 -3.57
C GLN A 46 21.30 -33.83 -4.32
N LYS A 47 21.61 -33.85 -5.62
CA LYS A 47 21.46 -32.67 -6.48
C LYS A 47 20.01 -32.21 -6.61
N GLU A 48 19.10 -33.17 -6.85
CA GLU A 48 17.66 -32.85 -6.93
C GLU A 48 17.15 -32.32 -5.61
N LYS A 49 17.48 -32.93 -4.49
CA LYS A 49 17.14 -32.49 -3.14
C LYS A 49 17.63 -31.05 -2.88
N ALA A 50 18.87 -30.73 -3.21
CA ALA A 50 19.43 -29.40 -3.04
C ALA A 50 18.67 -28.36 -3.89
N SER A 51 18.38 -28.68 -5.15
CA SER A 51 17.62 -27.83 -6.05
C SER A 51 16.18 -27.57 -5.53
N LYS A 52 15.52 -28.62 -5.04
CA LYS A 52 14.17 -28.48 -4.45
C LYS A 52 14.15 -27.65 -3.17
N LEU A 53 15.16 -27.80 -2.32
CA LEU A 53 15.28 -26.98 -1.11
C LEU A 53 15.49 -25.50 -1.47
N GLU A 54 16.33 -25.20 -2.45
CA GLU A 54 16.56 -23.83 -2.92
C GLU A 54 15.28 -23.22 -3.51
N GLU A 55 14.52 -23.97 -4.31
CA GLU A 55 13.24 -23.55 -4.87
C GLU A 55 12.22 -23.22 -3.76
N ILE A 56 12.12 -24.09 -2.76
CA ILE A 56 11.26 -23.89 -1.59
C ILE A 56 11.66 -22.62 -0.83
N GLU A 57 12.96 -22.45 -0.51
CA GLU A 57 13.44 -21.26 0.18
C GLU A 57 13.15 -19.97 -0.60
N ARG A 58 13.32 -20.00 -1.93
CA ARG A 58 13.01 -18.86 -2.80
C ARG A 58 11.52 -18.54 -2.75
N SER A 59 10.65 -19.53 -2.84
CA SER A 59 9.20 -19.35 -2.79
C SER A 59 8.75 -18.79 -1.43
N TYR A 60 9.29 -19.28 -0.32
CA TYR A 60 9.01 -18.75 1.01
C TYR A 60 9.51 -17.31 1.20
N ARG A 61 10.67 -16.95 0.66
CA ARG A 61 11.15 -15.56 0.68
C ARG A 61 10.22 -14.64 -0.10
N GLN A 62 9.77 -15.04 -1.27
CA GLN A 62 8.82 -14.27 -2.07
C GLN A 62 7.47 -14.11 -1.36
N LEU A 63 6.93 -15.19 -0.79
CA LEU A 63 5.67 -15.15 -0.04
C LEU A 63 5.77 -14.22 1.17
N ARG A 64 6.85 -14.31 1.95
CA ARG A 64 7.10 -13.43 3.10
C ARG A 64 7.18 -11.96 2.70
N ASN A 65 7.87 -11.65 1.60
CA ASN A 65 7.98 -10.29 1.10
C ASN A 65 6.62 -9.76 0.64
N LYS A 66 5.85 -10.58 -0.07
CA LYS A 66 4.48 -10.24 -0.47
C LYS A 66 3.59 -9.92 0.73
N GLN A 67 3.60 -10.79 1.75
CA GLN A 67 2.84 -10.56 2.99
C GLN A 67 3.27 -9.27 3.71
N LYS A 68 4.58 -9.01 3.83
CA LYS A 68 5.07 -7.75 4.41
C LYS A 68 4.59 -6.52 3.65
N MET A 69 4.57 -6.57 2.32
CA MET A 69 4.07 -5.47 1.51
C MET A 69 2.56 -5.29 1.67
N GLN A 70 1.80 -6.38 1.73
CA GLN A 70 0.34 -6.33 1.96
C GLN A 70 0.02 -5.68 3.31
N VAL A 71 0.67 -6.13 4.40
CA VAL A 71 0.47 -5.52 5.72
C VAL A 71 0.82 -4.03 5.73
N LYS A 72 1.93 -3.64 5.11
CA LYS A 72 2.28 -2.21 5.00
C LYS A 72 1.22 -1.41 4.24
N GLN A 73 0.69 -1.97 3.15
CA GLN A 73 -0.36 -1.32 2.37
C GLN A 73 -1.66 -1.19 3.16
N GLU A 74 -2.05 -2.23 3.89
CA GLU A 74 -3.24 -2.20 4.75
C GLU A 74 -3.11 -1.14 5.84
N ILE A 75 -1.96 -1.07 6.52
CA ILE A 75 -1.69 -0.02 7.51
C ILE A 75 -1.79 1.37 6.89
N LEU A 76 -1.21 1.57 5.70
CA LEU A 76 -1.27 2.85 5.01
C LEU A 76 -2.71 3.24 4.64
N ASN A 77 -3.49 2.29 4.14
CA ASN A 77 -4.90 2.52 3.81
C ASN A 77 -5.71 2.92 5.06
N VAL A 78 -5.50 2.23 6.19
CA VAL A 78 -6.16 2.57 7.46
C VAL A 78 -5.75 3.97 7.94
N LYS A 79 -4.47 4.31 7.88
CA LYS A 79 -3.99 5.67 8.22
C LYS A 79 -4.65 6.75 7.35
N GLN A 80 -4.77 6.51 6.05
CA GLN A 80 -5.44 7.43 5.11
C GLN A 80 -6.94 7.56 5.42
N GLU A 81 -7.61 6.46 5.74
CA GLU A 81 -9.03 6.47 6.11
C GLU A 81 -9.28 7.27 7.38
N VAL A 82 -8.44 7.09 8.41
CA VAL A 82 -8.52 7.86 9.66
C VAL A 82 -8.33 9.35 9.40
N LEU A 83 -7.32 9.74 8.62
CA LEU A 83 -7.10 11.14 8.25
C LEU A 83 -8.29 11.73 7.47
N GLN A 84 -8.83 11.00 6.50
CA GLN A 84 -9.99 11.45 5.74
C GLN A 84 -11.21 11.67 6.64
N ARG A 85 -11.44 10.77 7.60
CA ARG A 85 -12.51 10.92 8.59
C ARG A 85 -12.29 12.13 9.48
N LEU A 86 -11.06 12.36 9.95
CA LEU A 86 -10.71 13.54 10.75
C LEU A 86 -11.07 14.84 10.04
N PHE A 87 -10.67 15.01 8.77
CA PHE A 87 -10.96 16.22 8.01
C PHE A 87 -12.45 16.36 7.69
N THR A 88 -13.14 15.25 7.43
CA THR A 88 -14.60 15.27 7.26
C THR A 88 -15.30 15.73 8.53
N GLU A 89 -14.90 15.21 9.69
CA GLU A 89 -15.45 15.58 10.98
C GLU A 89 -15.15 17.04 11.33
N ALA A 90 -13.93 17.52 11.04
CA ALA A 90 -13.57 18.92 11.22
C ALA A 90 -14.45 19.86 10.38
N THR A 91 -14.76 19.49 9.13
CA THR A 91 -15.70 20.26 8.30
C THR A 91 -17.10 20.30 8.93
N LEU A 92 -17.59 19.14 9.37
CA LEU A 92 -18.91 19.05 10.02
C LEU A 92 -18.94 19.82 11.34
N GLN A 93 -17.86 19.82 12.10
CA GLN A 93 -17.76 20.61 13.33
C GLN A 93 -17.86 22.10 13.04
N LEU A 94 -17.12 22.63 12.06
CA LEU A 94 -17.24 24.03 11.65
C LEU A 94 -18.65 24.40 11.17
N GLU A 95 -19.30 23.51 10.42
CA GLU A 95 -20.69 23.69 9.97
C GLU A 95 -21.72 23.71 11.10
N ASN A 96 -21.42 23.05 12.22
CA ASN A 96 -22.30 22.95 13.39
C ASN A 96 -21.94 23.91 14.55
N GLU A 97 -20.88 24.72 14.38
CA GLU A 97 -20.55 25.75 15.38
C GLU A 97 -21.71 26.75 15.56
N PRO A 98 -21.83 27.40 16.71
CA PRO A 98 -22.80 28.47 16.94
C PRO A 98 -22.71 29.54 15.86
N LYS A 99 -23.88 30.12 15.49
CA LYS A 99 -23.96 31.11 14.41
C LYS A 99 -23.03 32.29 14.62
N GLU A 100 -22.91 32.74 15.85
CA GLU A 100 -22.02 33.85 16.26
C GLU A 100 -20.56 33.53 15.99
N GLU A 101 -20.14 32.28 16.25
CA GLU A 101 -18.76 31.83 16.04
C GLU A 101 -18.44 31.68 14.56
N GLN A 102 -19.39 31.12 13.77
CA GLN A 102 -19.24 31.05 12.32
C GLN A 102 -19.13 32.46 11.70
N LEU A 103 -19.98 33.42 12.11
CA LEU A 103 -19.91 34.80 11.64
C LEU A 103 -18.60 35.49 12.04
N ALA A 104 -18.13 35.30 13.28
CA ALA A 104 -16.86 35.83 13.74
C ALA A 104 -15.68 35.30 12.93
N LEU A 105 -15.66 34.00 12.65
CA LEU A 105 -14.62 33.35 11.81
C LEU A 105 -14.62 33.91 10.41
N MET A 106 -15.78 34.00 9.75
CA MET A 106 -15.92 34.52 8.40
C MET A 106 -15.52 36.00 8.32
N LYS A 107 -15.93 36.82 9.31
CA LYS A 107 -15.54 38.22 9.42
C LYS A 107 -14.05 38.41 9.54
N GLN A 108 -13.40 37.63 10.40
CA GLN A 108 -11.94 37.66 10.57
C GLN A 108 -11.19 37.34 9.28
N MET A 109 -11.64 36.33 8.54
CA MET A 109 -11.02 35.96 7.26
C MET A 109 -11.16 37.08 6.22
N ILE A 110 -12.35 37.71 6.11
CA ILE A 110 -12.58 38.80 5.17
C ILE A 110 -11.74 40.03 5.51
N GLN A 111 -11.55 40.34 6.79
CA GLN A 111 -10.74 41.48 7.23
C GLN A 111 -9.29 41.44 6.77
N THR A 112 -8.76 40.25 6.48
CA THR A 112 -7.39 40.08 6.01
C THR A 112 -7.22 40.31 4.51
N LEU A 113 -8.30 40.46 3.77
CA LEU A 113 -8.27 40.60 2.31
C LEU A 113 -7.83 41.99 1.86
N PRO A 114 -6.97 42.07 0.84
CA PRO A 114 -6.52 43.35 0.28
C PRO A 114 -7.52 43.91 -0.73
N ILE A 115 -8.80 44.04 -0.33
CA ILE A 115 -9.88 44.52 -1.19
C ILE A 115 -9.97 46.06 -1.15
N ASN A 116 -10.19 46.66 -2.30
CA ASN A 116 -10.40 48.07 -2.43
C ASN A 116 -11.70 48.35 -3.24
N GLY A 117 -12.65 49.03 -2.63
CA GLY A 117 -13.91 49.37 -3.30
C GLY A 117 -15.05 48.39 -3.00
N ILE A 118 -15.65 47.80 -4.02
CA ILE A 118 -16.84 46.95 -3.88
C ILE A 118 -16.51 45.51 -4.25
N ALA A 119 -16.83 44.57 -3.38
CA ALA A 119 -16.72 43.12 -3.64
C ALA A 119 -18.07 42.43 -3.48
N ARG A 120 -18.25 41.33 -4.21
CA ARG A 120 -19.48 40.54 -4.14
C ARG A 120 -19.27 39.40 -3.14
N LEU A 121 -20.26 39.21 -2.25
CA LEU A 121 -20.30 38.11 -1.28
C LEU A 121 -21.32 37.08 -1.75
N ILE A 122 -20.86 35.87 -1.98
CA ILE A 122 -21.67 34.72 -2.38
C ILE A 122 -21.73 33.78 -1.18
N PRO A 123 -22.88 33.61 -0.52
CA PRO A 123 -23.01 32.73 0.62
C PRO A 123 -23.04 31.25 0.20
N GLY A 124 -22.49 30.36 1.02
CA GLY A 124 -22.81 28.94 0.95
C GLY A 124 -24.26 28.69 1.37
N GLU A 125 -24.93 27.74 0.76
CA GLU A 125 -26.34 27.42 1.01
C GLU A 125 -26.66 27.21 2.49
N LYS A 126 -25.76 26.50 3.22
CA LYS A 126 -25.91 26.24 4.66
C LYS A 126 -25.66 27.47 5.54
N SER A 127 -24.98 28.50 5.04
CA SER A 127 -24.66 29.73 5.74
C SER A 127 -25.55 30.92 5.29
N ALA A 128 -26.42 30.71 4.32
CA ALA A 128 -27.27 31.78 3.77
C ALA A 128 -28.19 32.39 4.82
N ASP A 129 -28.68 31.60 5.78
CA ASP A 129 -29.57 32.05 6.86
C ASP A 129 -28.87 32.93 7.90
N ILE A 130 -27.57 32.82 8.06
CA ILE A 130 -26.78 33.61 9.02
C ILE A 130 -26.17 34.85 8.36
N LEU A 131 -25.82 34.79 7.08
CA LEU A 131 -25.29 35.88 6.27
C LEU A 131 -26.44 36.78 5.75
N THR A 132 -27.23 37.36 6.67
CA THR A 132 -28.34 38.20 6.35
C THR A 132 -27.91 39.58 5.83
N PRO A 133 -28.79 40.32 5.10
CA PRO A 133 -28.48 41.71 4.71
C PRO A 133 -28.12 42.60 5.89
N ALA A 134 -28.72 42.38 7.08
CA ALA A 134 -28.39 43.14 8.28
C ALA A 134 -26.97 42.92 8.77
N VAL A 135 -26.50 41.67 8.77
CA VAL A 135 -25.10 41.29 9.12
C VAL A 135 -24.10 41.93 8.13
N ILE A 136 -24.42 41.88 6.84
CA ILE A 136 -23.57 42.51 5.81
C ILE A 136 -23.51 44.03 5.98
N ALA A 137 -24.65 44.69 6.29
CA ALA A 137 -24.66 46.10 6.56
C ALA A 137 -23.80 46.48 7.78
N GLU A 138 -23.84 45.69 8.87
CA GLU A 138 -22.98 45.86 10.03
C GLU A 138 -21.49 45.71 9.66
N TRP A 139 -21.14 44.70 8.84
CA TRP A 139 -19.77 44.50 8.41
C TRP A 139 -19.26 45.64 7.50
N ASN A 140 -20.15 46.22 6.65
CA ASN A 140 -19.82 47.35 5.79
C ASN A 140 -19.52 48.63 6.57
N GLU A 141 -20.04 48.78 7.82
CA GLU A 141 -19.69 49.89 8.70
C GLU A 141 -18.26 49.76 9.27
N GLU A 142 -17.73 48.55 9.34
CA GLU A 142 -16.42 48.25 9.95
C GLU A 142 -15.30 48.04 8.92
N PHE A 143 -15.66 47.57 7.71
CA PHE A 143 -14.65 47.28 6.68
C PHE A 143 -14.28 48.53 5.88
N PRO A 144 -13.03 48.64 5.36
CA PRO A 144 -12.61 49.73 4.47
C PRO A 144 -13.16 49.61 3.04
N PHE A 145 -13.98 48.59 2.75
CA PHE A 145 -14.59 48.28 1.46
C PHE A 145 -16.04 47.86 1.64
N GLU A 146 -16.82 47.87 0.56
CA GLU A 146 -18.22 47.52 0.59
C GLU A 146 -18.46 46.08 0.09
N LEU A 147 -19.28 45.31 0.82
CA LEU A 147 -19.73 43.99 0.43
C LEU A 147 -21.15 44.03 -0.09
N ILE A 148 -21.38 43.51 -1.27
CA ILE A 148 -22.72 43.32 -1.85
C ILE A 148 -23.01 41.81 -1.83
N ARG A 149 -24.06 41.43 -1.08
CA ARG A 149 -24.51 40.05 -1.01
C ARG A 149 -25.24 39.65 -2.28
N GLU A 150 -24.82 38.53 -2.90
CA GLU A 150 -25.52 37.93 -4.04
C GLU A 150 -26.71 37.08 -3.59
N ASP A 151 -27.74 37.00 -4.42
CA ASP A 151 -28.95 36.22 -4.14
C ASP A 151 -28.77 34.71 -4.35
N PHE A 152 -27.81 34.32 -5.20
CA PHE A 152 -27.50 32.92 -5.40
C PHE A 152 -26.50 32.40 -4.33
N THR A 153 -26.55 31.10 -4.09
CA THR A 153 -25.73 30.42 -3.08
C THR A 153 -24.96 29.27 -3.69
N GLU A 154 -23.80 28.96 -3.09
CA GLU A 154 -23.07 27.74 -3.40
C GLU A 154 -23.75 26.52 -2.74
N LYS A 155 -24.20 25.58 -3.59
CA LYS A 155 -25.03 24.43 -3.17
C LYS A 155 -24.31 23.51 -2.21
N ALA A 156 -25.03 23.07 -1.18
CA ALA A 156 -24.59 22.10 -0.18
C ALA A 156 -23.34 22.50 0.59
N GLN A 157 -22.90 23.75 0.56
CA GLN A 157 -21.72 24.29 1.22
C GLN A 157 -22.06 25.22 2.38
N ALA A 158 -21.19 25.29 3.37
CA ALA A 158 -21.19 26.33 4.41
C ALA A 158 -19.98 27.25 4.23
N GLY A 159 -20.06 28.47 4.74
CA GLY A 159 -19.09 29.53 4.53
C GLY A 159 -19.52 30.51 3.44
N LEU A 160 -18.58 31.15 2.77
CA LEU A 160 -18.82 32.15 1.73
C LEU A 160 -17.67 32.21 0.72
N ILE A 161 -17.92 32.87 -0.41
CA ILE A 161 -16.92 33.28 -1.40
C ILE A 161 -16.99 34.81 -1.54
N ILE A 162 -15.85 35.46 -1.61
CA ILE A 162 -15.70 36.86 -1.97
C ILE A 162 -15.17 36.97 -3.38
N ASP A 163 -15.86 37.72 -4.24
CA ASP A 163 -15.43 38.02 -5.60
C ASP A 163 -15.08 39.53 -5.72
N ASP A 164 -13.79 39.82 -5.86
CA ASP A 164 -13.26 41.15 -6.08
C ASP A 164 -12.83 41.29 -7.55
N ALA A 165 -13.69 41.84 -8.37
CA ALA A 165 -13.44 42.12 -9.79
C ALA A 165 -12.92 40.88 -10.59
N GLY A 166 -13.40 39.68 -10.26
CA GLY A 166 -13.03 38.42 -10.90
C GLY A 166 -11.95 37.63 -10.17
N ILE A 167 -11.39 38.16 -9.08
CA ILE A 167 -10.55 37.41 -8.16
C ILE A 167 -11.44 36.80 -7.06
N GLN A 168 -11.50 35.47 -6.97
CA GLN A 168 -12.34 34.81 -6.00
C GLN A 168 -11.51 34.32 -4.80
N TYR A 169 -11.89 34.75 -3.62
CA TYR A 169 -11.40 34.28 -2.34
C TYR A 169 -12.41 33.28 -1.77
N ASN A 170 -12.04 32.02 -1.70
CA ASN A 170 -12.95 30.95 -1.32
C ASN A 170 -12.80 30.60 0.15
N PHE A 171 -13.80 30.96 0.96
CA PHE A 171 -13.89 30.68 2.39
C PHE A 171 -15.02 29.70 2.71
N LEU A 172 -15.34 28.81 1.78
CA LEU A 172 -16.20 27.66 2.07
C LEU A 172 -15.47 26.73 3.04
N PHE A 173 -16.12 26.29 4.08
CA PHE A 173 -15.48 25.50 5.15
C PHE A 173 -14.86 24.21 4.63
N SER A 174 -15.51 23.53 3.68
CA SER A 174 -14.93 22.36 3.01
C SER A 174 -13.62 22.66 2.26
N HIS A 175 -13.52 23.87 1.67
CA HIS A 175 -12.32 24.30 0.96
C HIS A 175 -11.18 24.63 1.92
N LEU A 176 -11.49 25.36 3.01
CA LEU A 176 -10.50 25.68 4.05
C LEU A 176 -9.90 24.42 4.68
N ILE A 177 -10.74 23.45 5.04
CA ILE A 177 -10.27 22.18 5.58
C ILE A 177 -9.46 21.39 4.55
N LYS A 178 -9.82 21.46 3.27
CA LYS A 178 -9.03 20.83 2.21
C LYS A 178 -7.63 21.45 2.06
N GLU A 179 -7.50 22.78 2.13
CA GLU A 179 -6.19 23.44 2.12
C GLU A 179 -5.33 23.01 3.34
N ILE A 180 -5.94 22.91 4.52
CA ILE A 180 -5.27 22.38 5.71
C ILE A 180 -4.86 20.91 5.48
N GLN A 181 -5.72 20.11 4.89
CA GLN A 181 -5.43 18.73 4.53
C GLN A 181 -4.21 18.64 3.60
N GLU A 182 -4.16 19.46 2.56
CA GLU A 182 -3.05 19.45 1.59
C GLU A 182 -1.71 19.89 2.21
N THR A 183 -1.76 20.82 3.15
CA THR A 183 -0.54 21.39 3.77
C THR A 183 -0.08 20.64 5.02
N MET A 184 -1.00 20.17 5.86
CA MET A 184 -0.70 19.64 7.20
C MET A 184 -0.90 18.14 7.36
N SER A 185 -1.38 17.40 6.36
CA SER A 185 -1.64 15.96 6.48
C SER A 185 -0.43 15.15 6.95
N ALA A 186 0.76 15.51 6.48
CA ALA A 186 1.98 14.80 6.87
C ALA A 186 2.34 15.02 8.35
N GLU A 187 2.15 16.22 8.86
CA GLU A 187 2.43 16.58 10.26
C GLU A 187 1.41 15.94 11.20
N ILE A 188 0.13 16.06 10.86
CA ILE A 188 -0.98 15.43 11.60
C ILE A 188 -0.81 13.90 11.62
N ALA A 189 -0.47 13.29 10.47
CA ALA A 189 -0.21 11.86 10.41
C ALA A 189 0.94 11.42 11.32
N LYS A 190 1.99 12.22 11.41
CA LYS A 190 3.11 11.96 12.32
C LYS A 190 2.69 12.05 13.79
N GLU A 191 1.92 13.05 14.16
CA GLU A 191 1.45 13.21 15.55
C GLU A 191 0.45 12.10 15.97
N LEU A 192 -0.37 11.62 15.03
CA LEU A 192 -1.39 10.61 15.34
C LEU A 192 -0.84 9.18 15.36
N PHE A 193 0.23 8.88 14.60
CA PHE A 193 0.62 7.50 14.32
C PHE A 193 2.07 7.16 14.67
N ASP A 194 2.90 8.12 15.05
CA ASP A 194 4.28 7.93 15.48
C ASP A 194 4.45 8.17 17.00
#